data_73f266da3f91e2e8ddf6b15b4a230952
#
_entry.id   73f266da3f91e2e8ddf6b15b4a230952
#
_cell.length_a   1.000
_cell.length_b   1.000
_cell.length_c   1.000
_cell.angle_alpha   90.00
_cell.angle_beta   90.00
_cell.angle_gamma   90.00
#
_symmetry.space_group_name_H-M   'P 1'
#
loop_
_entity.id
_entity.type
_entity.pdbx_description
1 polymer ?
#
loop_
_entity_poly.entity_id
_entity_poly.type
_entity_poly.pdbx_seq_one_letter_code
_entity_poly.pdbx_strand_id
1 'polypeptide(L)'
;MSDNVLRIFSYLPNPRVWKALIAARYLGLNVEVIGAKPKELGNWLWDFDARPLRDDEKVADNPNARQSRRGFSGTLYKTDAFLQTQPYGTVPAAFSADGKIGVFESNSILRAVARSGSAEHGLYGRSPNAGLAHQQVSRRHI
;
A
#
# COMPACT_ATOMS: atom_id res chain seq x y z
N MET A 1 -3.27 12.29 -19.65
CA MET A 1 -2.48 11.66 -18.59
C MET A 1 -3.42 11.04 -17.58
N SER A 2 -3.32 9.73 -17.38
CA SER A 2 -4.21 9.08 -16.43
C SER A 2 -3.66 9.26 -15.02
N ASP A 3 -4.54 9.59 -14.10
CA ASP A 3 -4.16 9.74 -12.69
C ASP A 3 -4.01 8.37 -12.04
N ASN A 4 -3.14 8.29 -11.04
CA ASN A 4 -3.03 7.10 -10.21
C ASN A 4 -4.28 6.96 -9.34
N VAL A 5 -4.86 5.76 -9.29
CA VAL A 5 -5.99 5.48 -8.40
C VAL A 5 -5.52 5.13 -7.00
N LEU A 6 -4.26 4.66 -6.89
CA LEU A 6 -3.70 4.19 -5.64
C LEU A 6 -2.18 4.36 -5.66
N ARG A 7 -1.61 4.64 -4.51
CA ARG A 7 -0.15 4.64 -4.32
C ARG A 7 0.19 3.58 -3.27
N ILE A 8 1.12 2.70 -3.60
CA ILE A 8 1.55 1.62 -2.70
C ILE A 8 3.01 1.85 -2.29
N PHE A 9 3.26 1.85 -0.99
CA PHE A 9 4.60 1.91 -0.43
C PHE A 9 4.93 0.54 0.17
N SER A 10 6.07 -0.04 -0.22
CA SER A 10 6.48 -1.36 0.26
C SER A 10 7.96 -1.59 0.04
N TYR A 11 8.50 -2.62 0.69
CA TYR A 11 9.77 -3.17 0.23
C TYR A 11 9.55 -3.84 -1.13
N LEU A 12 10.57 -3.81 -1.98
CA LEU A 12 10.48 -4.33 -3.34
C LEU A 12 11.68 -5.23 -3.65
N PRO A 13 11.50 -6.36 -4.34
CA PRO A 13 10.22 -6.89 -4.79
C PRO A 13 9.38 -7.46 -3.65
N ASN A 14 8.06 -7.38 -3.77
CA ASN A 14 7.13 -7.95 -2.80
C ASN A 14 5.98 -8.64 -3.54
N PRO A 15 5.93 -9.98 -3.55
CA PRO A 15 4.87 -10.71 -4.25
C PRO A 15 3.46 -10.37 -3.77
N ARG A 16 3.30 -9.93 -2.53
CA ARG A 16 2.00 -9.50 -2.00
C ARG A 16 1.44 -8.28 -2.72
N VAL A 17 2.31 -7.45 -3.29
CA VAL A 17 1.92 -6.28 -4.08
C VAL A 17 1.52 -6.68 -5.50
N TRP A 18 2.08 -7.77 -6.02
CA TRP A 18 1.87 -8.20 -7.40
C TRP A 18 0.40 -8.46 -7.72
N LYS A 19 -0.37 -8.99 -6.80
CA LYS A 19 -1.81 -9.23 -6.98
C LYS A 19 -2.55 -7.95 -7.37
N ALA A 20 -2.29 -6.88 -6.64
CA ALA A 20 -2.90 -5.59 -6.90
C ALA A 20 -2.45 -5.02 -8.24
N LEU A 21 -1.17 -5.17 -8.58
CA LEU A 21 -0.63 -4.69 -9.85
C LEU A 21 -1.21 -5.46 -11.04
N ILE A 22 -1.39 -6.77 -10.91
CA ILE A 22 -2.01 -7.59 -11.96
C ILE A 22 -3.46 -7.17 -12.16
N ALA A 23 -4.22 -6.97 -11.09
CA ALA A 23 -5.60 -6.50 -11.17
C ALA A 23 -5.68 -5.11 -11.81
N ALA A 24 -4.79 -4.21 -11.42
CA ALA A 24 -4.73 -2.87 -12.00
C ALA A 24 -4.47 -2.91 -13.50
N ARG A 25 -3.52 -3.75 -13.91
CA ARG A 25 -3.17 -3.91 -15.32
C ARG A 25 -4.36 -4.47 -16.12
N TYR A 26 -5.04 -5.47 -15.58
CA TYR A 26 -6.24 -6.04 -16.19
C TYR A 26 -7.33 -4.97 -16.38
N LEU A 27 -7.48 -4.08 -15.38
CA LEU A 27 -8.53 -3.05 -15.40
C LEU A 27 -8.12 -1.77 -16.14
N GLY A 28 -6.88 -1.68 -16.61
CA GLY A 28 -6.38 -0.47 -17.25
C GLY A 28 -6.18 0.69 -16.28
N LEU A 29 -5.94 0.41 -15.01
CA LEU A 29 -5.75 1.42 -13.97
C LEU A 29 -4.27 1.67 -13.69
N ASN A 30 -3.94 2.90 -13.32
CA ASN A 30 -2.60 3.26 -12.89
C ASN A 30 -2.47 3.14 -11.37
N VAL A 31 -1.51 2.34 -10.95
CA VAL A 31 -1.13 2.22 -9.53
C VAL A 31 0.36 2.57 -9.44
N GLU A 32 0.68 3.55 -8.61
CA GLU A 32 2.06 3.92 -8.35
C GLU A 32 2.63 3.07 -7.23
N VAL A 33 3.82 2.51 -7.43
CA VAL A 33 4.51 1.73 -6.40
C VAL A 33 5.82 2.41 -6.07
N ILE A 34 6.03 2.67 -4.79
CA ILE A 34 7.22 3.33 -4.27
C ILE A 34 7.86 2.42 -3.24
N GLY A 35 9.17 2.31 -3.26
CA GLY A 35 9.89 1.56 -2.25
C GLY A 35 11.28 1.17 -2.70
N ALA A 36 11.89 0.33 -1.90
CA ALA A 36 13.26 -0.13 -2.12
C ALA A 36 13.41 -1.54 -1.51
N LYS A 37 14.61 -2.10 -1.61
CA LYS A 37 14.90 -3.38 -0.99
C LYS A 37 14.65 -3.32 0.53
N PRO A 38 14.30 -4.44 1.17
CA PRO A 38 13.98 -4.44 2.60
C PRO A 38 15.05 -3.79 3.48
N LYS A 39 16.32 -4.02 3.19
CA LYS A 39 17.42 -3.44 3.95
C LYS A 39 17.51 -1.91 3.81
N GLU A 40 17.04 -1.38 2.69
CA GLU A 40 17.11 0.05 2.40
C GLU A 40 15.99 0.82 3.07
N LEU A 41 14.85 0.19 3.34
CA LEU A 41 13.70 0.88 3.92
C LEU A 41 13.95 1.42 5.33
N GLY A 42 14.91 0.88 6.04
CA GLY A 42 15.35 1.45 7.32
C GLY A 42 15.95 2.86 7.18
N ASN A 43 16.37 3.23 5.97
CA ASN A 43 16.92 4.54 5.64
C ASN A 43 15.93 5.42 4.87
N TRP A 44 14.64 5.09 4.95
CA TRP A 44 13.59 5.83 4.25
C TRP A 44 12.65 6.50 5.25
N LEU A 45 12.05 7.61 4.82
CA LEU A 45 10.91 8.20 5.52
C LEU A 45 9.65 7.49 5.05
N TRP A 46 8.93 6.88 5.97
CA TRP A 46 7.67 6.18 5.71
C TRP A 46 6.53 7.19 5.80
N ASP A 47 6.01 7.54 4.65
CA ASP A 47 5.01 8.59 4.49
C ASP A 47 4.24 8.34 3.20
N PHE A 48 3.18 9.13 2.97
CA PHE A 48 2.53 9.14 1.66
C PHE A 48 3.55 9.48 0.56
N ASP A 49 4.38 10.48 0.81
CA ASP A 49 5.50 10.82 -0.06
C ASP A 49 6.79 10.17 0.45
N ALA A 50 6.77 8.83 0.49
CA ALA A 50 7.92 8.07 0.96
C ALA A 50 9.16 8.37 0.13
N ARG A 51 10.29 8.52 0.79
CA ARG A 51 11.55 8.89 0.16
C ARG A 51 12.73 8.45 1.01
N PRO A 52 13.94 8.34 0.43
CA PRO A 52 15.14 8.14 1.23
C PRO A 52 15.36 9.32 2.21
N LEU A 53 15.86 9.00 3.39
CA LEU A 53 16.21 10.01 4.38
C LEU A 53 17.50 10.76 3.96
N ARG A 54 17.55 12.05 4.28
CA ARG A 54 18.81 12.79 4.23
C ARG A 54 19.65 12.45 5.47
N ASP A 55 20.96 12.67 5.38
CA ASP A 55 21.87 12.33 6.48
C ASP A 55 21.52 13.08 7.77
N ASP A 56 21.06 14.33 7.66
CA ASP A 56 20.68 15.14 8.82
C ASP A 56 19.38 14.66 9.48
N GLU A 57 18.62 13.79 8.80
CA GLU A 57 17.37 13.21 9.32
C GLU A 57 17.61 11.91 10.09
N LYS A 58 18.75 11.26 9.91
CA LYS A 58 19.06 9.95 10.52
C LYS A 58 19.63 10.15 11.94
N VAL A 59 18.86 10.79 12.80
CA VAL A 59 19.28 11.10 14.17
C VAL A 59 18.26 10.57 15.17
N ALA A 60 18.73 10.22 16.36
CA ALA A 60 17.90 9.57 17.38
C ALA A 60 16.77 10.48 17.88
N ASP A 61 16.96 11.79 17.84
CA ASP A 61 15.97 12.77 18.30
C ASP A 61 15.00 13.21 17.20
N ASN A 62 15.06 12.58 16.01
CA ASN A 62 14.07 12.82 14.96
C ASN A 62 12.68 12.46 15.49
N PRO A 63 11.67 13.36 15.44
CA PRO A 63 10.34 13.08 15.97
C PRO A 63 9.63 11.93 15.26
N ASN A 64 10.08 11.56 14.07
CA ASN A 64 9.52 10.43 13.31
C ASN A 64 10.20 9.10 13.64
N ALA A 65 11.28 9.10 14.43
CA ALA A 65 12.00 7.88 14.78
C ALA A 65 11.15 7.01 15.70
N ARG A 66 10.98 5.74 15.33
CA ARG A 66 10.15 4.78 16.05
C ARG A 66 10.83 3.42 16.09
N GLN A 67 10.66 2.72 17.20
CA GLN A 67 11.18 1.37 17.32
C GLN A 67 10.38 0.41 16.43
N SER A 68 11.09 -0.35 15.61
CA SER A 68 10.47 -1.36 14.77
C SER A 68 9.95 -2.53 15.62
N ARG A 69 8.79 -3.07 15.23
CA ARG A 69 8.17 -4.19 15.96
C ARG A 69 7.96 -5.42 15.09
N ARG A 70 7.96 -5.29 13.77
CA ARG A 70 7.64 -6.40 12.87
C ARG A 70 8.50 -6.36 11.63
N GLY A 71 9.21 -7.43 11.35
CA GLY A 71 9.90 -7.65 10.08
C GLY A 71 11.12 -6.79 9.83
N PHE A 72 11.32 -5.75 10.60
CA PHE A 72 12.47 -4.85 10.49
C PHE A 72 13.09 -4.69 11.87
N SER A 73 14.40 -4.72 11.94
CA SER A 73 15.13 -4.46 13.18
C SER A 73 15.58 -3.01 13.23
N GLY A 74 15.67 -2.48 14.44
CA GLY A 74 16.15 -1.13 14.66
C GLY A 74 15.08 -0.06 14.54
N THR A 75 15.53 1.16 14.28
CA THR A 75 14.66 2.33 14.21
C THR A 75 14.14 2.55 12.81
N LEU A 76 12.84 2.83 12.70
CA LEU A 76 12.19 3.25 11.45
C LEU A 76 11.69 4.67 11.63
N TYR A 77 11.57 5.40 10.51
CA TYR A 77 11.15 6.80 10.52
C TYR A 77 9.79 6.91 9.84
N LYS A 78 8.74 7.09 10.63
CA LYS A 78 7.34 7.12 10.19
C LYS A 78 6.70 8.42 10.65
N THR A 79 6.05 9.12 9.73
CA THR A 79 5.35 10.37 10.07
C THR A 79 4.05 10.07 10.82
N ASP A 80 3.56 11.05 11.57
CA ASP A 80 2.25 10.93 12.22
C ASP A 80 1.13 10.75 11.20
N ALA A 81 1.20 11.44 10.07
CA ALA A 81 0.24 11.29 8.98
C ALA A 81 0.22 9.86 8.45
N PHE A 82 1.39 9.24 8.28
CA PHE A 82 1.48 7.84 7.87
C PHE A 82 0.75 6.93 8.86
N LEU A 83 0.99 7.11 10.15
CA LEU A 83 0.40 6.27 11.19
C LEU A 83 -1.10 6.50 11.36
N GLN A 84 -1.61 7.69 11.01
CA GLN A 84 -3.05 7.94 11.01
C GLN A 84 -3.77 7.13 9.95
N THR A 85 -3.15 6.97 8.77
CA THR A 85 -3.74 6.19 7.67
C THR A 85 -3.35 4.72 7.71
N GLN A 86 -2.23 4.41 8.35
CA GLN A 86 -1.69 3.04 8.46
C GLN A 86 -1.42 2.73 9.94
N PRO A 87 -2.47 2.44 10.72
CA PRO A 87 -2.34 2.33 12.18
C PRO A 87 -1.35 1.27 12.65
N TYR A 88 -1.16 0.21 11.88
CA TYR A 88 -0.19 -0.83 12.23
C TYR A 88 1.23 -0.45 11.83
N GLY A 89 1.40 0.61 11.03
CA GLY A 89 2.71 1.06 10.60
C GLY A 89 3.50 0.03 9.79
N THR A 90 2.81 -0.83 9.06
CA THR A 90 3.41 -1.94 8.30
C THR A 90 3.35 -1.69 6.80
N VAL A 91 4.08 -2.47 6.03
CA VAL A 91 4.04 -2.48 4.58
C VAL A 91 3.62 -3.86 4.08
N PRO A 92 2.92 -3.98 2.95
CA PRO A 92 2.58 -2.90 2.02
C PRO A 92 1.55 -1.94 2.62
N ALA A 93 1.74 -0.66 2.35
CA ALA A 93 0.85 0.40 2.77
C ALA A 93 0.34 1.11 1.51
N ALA A 94 -0.97 1.22 1.36
CA ALA A 94 -1.56 1.85 0.19
C ALA A 94 -2.34 3.09 0.59
N PHE A 95 -2.41 4.03 -0.33
CA PHE A 95 -3.08 5.31 -0.12
C PHE A 95 -3.94 5.64 -1.33
N SER A 96 -5.08 6.29 -1.09
CA SER A 96 -5.83 6.94 -2.15
C SER A 96 -4.94 7.99 -2.84
N ALA A 97 -5.36 8.44 -4.03
CA ALA A 97 -4.56 9.37 -4.82
C ALA A 97 -4.24 10.67 -4.05
N ASP A 98 -5.13 11.11 -3.18
CA ASP A 98 -4.94 12.32 -2.36
C ASP A 98 -4.23 12.06 -1.03
N GLY A 99 -3.92 10.80 -0.71
CA GLY A 99 -3.23 10.43 0.52
C GLY A 99 -4.08 10.44 1.77
N LYS A 100 -5.38 10.72 1.67
CA LYS A 100 -6.26 10.87 2.84
C LYS A 100 -6.80 9.56 3.37
N ILE A 101 -6.92 8.56 2.50
CA ILE A 101 -7.46 7.24 2.88
C ILE A 101 -6.34 6.23 2.78
N GLY A 102 -6.12 5.50 3.86
CA GLY A 102 -5.15 4.43 3.90
C GLY A 102 -5.82 3.08 3.71
N VAL A 103 -5.14 2.19 2.98
CA VAL A 103 -5.53 0.80 2.82
C VAL A 103 -4.33 -0.04 3.20
N PHE A 104 -4.50 -0.96 4.11
CA PHE A 104 -3.41 -1.82 4.55
C PHE A 104 -3.86 -3.27 4.50
N GLU A 105 -2.90 -4.19 4.50
CA GLU A 105 -3.11 -5.60 4.28
C GLU A 105 -3.33 -5.90 2.78
N SER A 106 -2.55 -6.85 2.25
CA SER A 106 -2.43 -7.04 0.80
C SER A 106 -3.74 -7.40 0.09
N ASN A 107 -4.62 -8.15 0.75
CA ASN A 107 -5.91 -8.52 0.15
C ASN A 107 -6.86 -7.33 0.10
N SER A 108 -6.80 -6.43 1.08
CA SER A 108 -7.59 -5.21 1.07
C SER A 108 -7.12 -4.25 -0.03
N ILE A 109 -5.80 -4.20 -0.28
CA ILE A 109 -5.24 -3.42 -1.38
C ILE A 109 -5.73 -3.97 -2.72
N LEU A 110 -5.73 -5.29 -2.88
CA LEU A 110 -6.25 -5.94 -4.08
C LEU A 110 -7.74 -5.58 -4.30
N ARG A 111 -8.55 -5.64 -3.25
CA ARG A 111 -9.97 -5.28 -3.33
C ARG A 111 -10.17 -3.82 -3.70
N ALA A 112 -9.37 -2.92 -3.14
CA ALA A 112 -9.44 -1.50 -3.47
C ALA A 112 -9.17 -1.26 -4.96
N VAL A 113 -8.15 -1.92 -5.52
CA VAL A 113 -7.85 -1.84 -6.94
C VAL A 113 -9.01 -2.39 -7.77
N ALA A 114 -9.53 -3.55 -7.40
CA ALA A 114 -10.62 -4.19 -8.13
C ALA A 114 -11.89 -3.33 -8.14
N ARG A 115 -12.21 -2.68 -7.03
CA ARG A 115 -13.36 -1.77 -6.93
C ARG A 115 -13.18 -0.48 -7.71
N SER A 116 -11.96 -0.07 -7.96
CA SER A 116 -11.66 1.15 -8.73
C SER A 116 -11.89 0.95 -10.22
N GLY A 117 -12.02 -0.30 -10.68
CA GLY A 117 -12.25 -0.62 -12.08
C GLY A 117 -13.71 -0.47 -12.47
N SER A 118 -13.96 -0.42 -13.79
CA SER A 118 -15.32 -0.37 -14.30
C SER A 118 -16.02 -1.73 -14.13
N ALA A 119 -17.36 -1.70 -14.03
CA ALA A 119 -18.15 -2.93 -13.95
C ALA A 119 -17.97 -3.85 -15.15
N GLU A 120 -17.57 -3.31 -16.30
CA GLU A 120 -17.34 -4.09 -17.53
C GLU A 120 -16.21 -5.10 -17.39
N HIS A 121 -15.23 -4.83 -16.51
CA HIS A 121 -14.10 -5.72 -16.31
C HIS A 121 -14.41 -6.92 -15.42
N GLY A 122 -15.48 -6.84 -14.61
CA GLY A 122 -16.06 -8.00 -13.94
C GLY A 122 -15.29 -8.60 -12.77
N LEU A 123 -14.30 -7.95 -12.19
CA LEU A 123 -13.56 -8.51 -11.05
C LEU A 123 -14.42 -8.66 -9.80
N TYR A 124 -15.44 -7.79 -9.61
CA TYR A 124 -16.42 -7.87 -8.55
C TYR A 124 -17.80 -8.26 -9.06
N GLY A 125 -17.90 -8.64 -10.36
CA GLY A 125 -19.15 -8.93 -11.02
C GLY A 125 -19.86 -7.68 -11.52
N ARG A 126 -20.89 -7.89 -12.36
CA ARG A 126 -21.64 -6.82 -13.03
C ARG A 126 -22.94 -6.47 -12.31
N SER A 127 -23.27 -7.24 -11.28
CA SER A 127 -24.47 -7.03 -10.47
C SER A 127 -24.06 -7.15 -8.99
N PRO A 128 -24.89 -6.62 -8.07
CA PRO A 128 -24.60 -6.75 -6.64
C PRO A 128 -24.42 -8.20 -6.19
N ASN A 129 -25.25 -9.11 -6.73
CA ASN A 129 -25.17 -10.51 -6.36
C ASN A 129 -23.87 -11.16 -6.84
N ALA A 130 -23.45 -10.89 -8.06
CA ALA A 130 -22.18 -11.38 -8.58
C ALA A 130 -21.01 -10.83 -7.79
N GLY A 131 -21.06 -9.55 -7.41
CA GLY A 131 -20.03 -8.93 -6.57
C GLY A 131 -19.91 -9.59 -5.22
N LEU A 132 -21.05 -9.93 -4.59
CA LEU A 132 -21.05 -10.65 -3.31
C LEU A 132 -20.44 -12.04 -3.44
N ALA A 133 -20.73 -12.76 -4.52
CA ALA A 133 -20.14 -14.07 -4.75
C ALA A 133 -18.62 -13.99 -4.86
N HIS A 134 -18.09 -13.01 -5.58
CA HIS A 134 -16.65 -12.79 -5.69
C HIS A 134 -16.02 -12.48 -4.33
N GLN A 135 -16.66 -11.68 -3.52
CA GLN A 135 -16.18 -11.38 -2.18
C GLN A 135 -16.12 -12.62 -1.28
N GLN A 136 -17.13 -13.45 -1.34
CA GLN A 136 -17.16 -14.70 -0.57
C GLN A 136 -16.01 -15.62 -0.97
N VAL A 137 -15.75 -15.78 -2.26
CA VAL A 137 -14.63 -16.60 -2.75
C VAL A 137 -13.31 -16.02 -2.25
N SER A 138 -13.13 -14.71 -2.34
CA SER A 138 -11.92 -14.04 -1.85
C SER A 138 -11.70 -14.27 -0.36
N ARG A 139 -12.75 -14.22 0.45
CA ARG A 139 -12.67 -14.45 1.90
C ARG A 139 -12.25 -15.88 2.24
N ARG A 140 -12.65 -16.86 1.44
CA ARG A 140 -12.28 -18.26 1.67
C ARG A 140 -10.81 -18.53 1.43
N HIS A 141 -10.14 -17.69 0.68
CA HIS A 141 -8.72 -17.83 0.33
C HIS A 141 -7.78 -16.99 1.19
N ILE A 142 -8.32 -16.29 2.15
CA ILE A 142 -7.53 -15.46 3.07
C ILE A 142 -7.03 -16.26 4.26
#